data_bd8f597dfb9f337d53919557cfc66dc7
#
_entry.id   bd8f597dfb9f337d53919557cfc66dc7
#
_cell.length_a   1.000
_cell.length_b   1.000
_cell.length_c   1.000
_cell.angle_alpha   90.00
_cell.angle_beta   90.00
_cell.angle_gamma   90.00
#
_symmetry.space_group_name_H-M   'P 1'
#
loop_
_entity.id
_entity.type
_entity.pdbx_description
1 polymer ?
#
loop_
_entity_poly.entity_id
_entity_poly.type
_entity_poly.pdbx_seq_one_letter_code
_entity_poly.pdbx_strand_id
1 'polypeptide(L)'
;KEECYAYRIAEQACSEISTKPVLCMPFPMIKDEGKLEISHNKIYEAIEEYLYQGKKIGMITIGDPSIYSTYMYMHKRARANGWRAEIVSGVPSFCAVAARLGISLGEKGEEIHIIPSSDNIENTFSYNGTLIYMKSGRGLKQLVKALRARQEAGEMYEINAVSNCGMDSEK
;
A
#
# COMPACT_ATOMS: atom_id res chain seq x y z
N LYS A 1 -5.86 9.02 -16.37
CA LYS A 1 -6.71 9.23 -15.18
C LYS A 1 -7.59 8.00 -14.91
N GLU A 2 -8.26 7.47 -15.92
CA GLU A 2 -9.24 6.37 -15.79
C GLU A 2 -8.64 5.07 -15.21
N GLU A 3 -7.36 4.81 -15.45
CA GLU A 3 -6.65 3.64 -14.91
C GLU A 3 -6.07 3.85 -13.50
N CYS A 4 -6.17 5.06 -12.93
CA CYS A 4 -5.64 5.37 -11.62
C CYS A 4 -6.72 5.21 -10.52
N TYR A 5 -6.71 4.09 -9.82
CA TYR A 5 -7.66 3.82 -8.74
C TYR A 5 -7.68 4.90 -7.65
N ALA A 6 -6.51 5.39 -7.23
CA ALA A 6 -6.43 6.45 -6.22
C ALA A 6 -7.14 7.72 -6.69
N TYR A 7 -7.00 8.07 -7.98
CA TYR A 7 -7.68 9.24 -8.55
C TYR A 7 -9.20 9.04 -8.57
N ARG A 8 -9.67 7.87 -9.00
CA ARG A 8 -11.11 7.56 -9.04
C ARG A 8 -11.76 7.63 -7.65
N ILE A 9 -11.11 7.07 -6.63
CA ILE A 9 -11.59 7.14 -5.24
C ILE A 9 -11.63 8.59 -4.76
N ALA A 10 -10.58 9.36 -5.03
CA ALA A 10 -10.53 10.77 -4.64
C ALA A 10 -11.58 11.62 -5.36
N GLU A 11 -11.85 11.35 -6.64
CA GLU A 11 -12.88 12.05 -7.42
C GLU A 11 -14.31 11.76 -6.94
N GLN A 12 -14.57 10.52 -6.51
CA GLN A 12 -15.85 10.15 -5.90
C GLN A 12 -16.06 10.85 -4.54
N ALA A 13 -15.00 11.00 -3.76
CA ALA A 13 -15.06 11.65 -2.46
C ALA A 13 -15.08 13.19 -2.55
N CYS A 14 -14.44 13.76 -3.56
CA CYS A 14 -14.30 15.19 -3.77
C CYS A 14 -14.28 15.50 -5.26
N SER A 15 -15.43 15.86 -5.82
CA SER A 15 -15.61 16.16 -7.25
C SER A 15 -14.76 17.34 -7.74
N GLU A 16 -14.36 18.25 -6.84
CA GLU A 16 -13.50 19.39 -7.19
C GLU A 16 -12.11 18.97 -7.68
N ILE A 17 -11.65 17.74 -7.38
CA ILE A 17 -10.35 17.24 -7.85
C ILE A 17 -10.30 17.18 -9.39
N SER A 18 -11.45 16.99 -10.05
CA SER A 18 -11.54 16.94 -11.51
C SER A 18 -11.17 18.28 -12.18
N THR A 19 -11.32 19.40 -11.46
CA THR A 19 -10.98 20.74 -11.93
C THR A 19 -9.50 21.08 -11.76
N LYS A 20 -8.75 20.27 -11.02
CA LYS A 20 -7.33 20.51 -10.78
C LYS A 20 -6.47 19.92 -11.90
N PRO A 21 -5.32 20.55 -12.21
CA PRO A 21 -4.32 19.91 -13.05
C PRO A 21 -3.85 18.59 -12.43
N VAL A 22 -3.78 17.54 -13.23
CA VAL A 22 -3.37 16.20 -12.76
C VAL A 22 -2.16 15.72 -13.54
N LEU A 23 -1.09 15.42 -12.82
CA LEU A 23 0.10 14.76 -13.34
C LEU A 23 0.00 13.25 -13.06
N CYS A 24 -0.19 12.46 -14.11
CA CYS A 24 -0.19 11.01 -14.00
C CYS A 24 1.17 10.47 -14.42
N MET A 25 1.89 9.85 -13.48
CA MET A 25 3.20 9.28 -13.72
C MET A 25 3.20 7.77 -13.39
N PRO A 26 3.79 6.92 -14.23
CA PRO A 26 3.87 5.50 -13.95
C PRO A 26 4.92 5.22 -12.88
N PHE A 27 4.54 4.48 -11.82
CA PHE A 27 5.46 3.92 -10.84
C PHE A 27 5.70 2.44 -11.19
N PRO A 28 6.81 2.09 -11.84
CA PRO A 28 7.03 0.72 -12.27
C PRO A 28 7.30 -0.20 -11.08
N MET A 29 6.65 -1.37 -11.08
CA MET A 29 6.84 -2.42 -10.08
C MET A 29 7.87 -3.44 -10.58
N ILE A 30 9.12 -3.02 -10.66
CA ILE A 30 10.25 -3.83 -11.16
C ILE A 30 11.25 -4.13 -10.04
N LYS A 31 12.00 -5.24 -10.20
CA LYS A 31 13.03 -5.66 -9.23
C LYS A 31 14.40 -5.03 -9.49
N ASP A 32 14.61 -4.48 -10.67
CA ASP A 32 15.87 -3.84 -11.07
C ASP A 32 15.98 -2.47 -10.39
N GLU A 33 16.80 -2.39 -9.37
CA GLU A 33 16.98 -1.18 -8.56
C GLU A 33 17.48 0.01 -9.38
N GLY A 34 18.36 -0.22 -10.35
CA GLY A 34 18.88 0.86 -11.21
C GLY A 34 17.81 1.47 -12.09
N LYS A 35 16.98 0.64 -12.72
CA LYS A 35 15.84 1.12 -13.51
C LYS A 35 14.77 1.78 -12.65
N LEU A 36 14.57 1.27 -11.44
CA LEU A 36 13.64 1.85 -10.48
C LEU A 36 14.10 3.24 -10.07
N GLU A 37 15.38 3.41 -9.75
CA GLU A 37 15.98 4.71 -9.39
C GLU A 37 15.85 5.74 -10.52
N ILE A 38 16.17 5.35 -11.76
CA ILE A 38 15.99 6.21 -12.95
C ILE A 38 14.52 6.66 -13.09
N SER A 39 13.58 5.74 -12.88
CA SER A 39 12.16 6.06 -12.97
C SER A 39 11.73 7.03 -11.86
N HIS A 40 12.18 6.79 -10.63
CA HIS A 40 11.88 7.67 -9.50
C HIS A 40 12.47 9.07 -9.70
N ASN A 41 13.66 9.18 -10.27
CA ASN A 41 14.28 10.47 -10.56
C ASN A 41 13.47 11.26 -11.58
N LYS A 42 13.05 10.63 -12.68
CA LYS A 42 12.18 11.27 -13.68
C LYS A 42 10.85 11.76 -13.10
N ILE A 43 10.24 10.96 -12.22
CA ILE A 43 9.00 11.35 -11.56
C ILE A 43 9.25 12.54 -10.64
N TYR A 44 10.35 12.50 -9.88
CA TYR A 44 10.69 13.59 -8.97
C TYR A 44 11.04 14.88 -9.71
N GLU A 45 11.80 14.82 -10.78
CA GLU A 45 12.12 15.98 -11.66
C GLU A 45 10.84 16.67 -12.14
N ALA A 46 9.87 15.88 -12.62
CA ALA A 46 8.59 16.43 -13.06
C ALA A 46 7.79 17.08 -11.91
N ILE A 47 7.89 16.56 -10.69
CA ILE A 47 7.29 17.17 -9.49
C ILE A 47 8.02 18.48 -9.16
N GLU A 48 9.34 18.47 -9.17
CA GLU A 48 10.19 19.58 -8.77
C GLU A 48 10.03 20.79 -9.69
N GLU A 49 9.79 20.60 -10.99
CA GLU A 49 9.46 21.68 -11.93
C GLU A 49 8.26 22.51 -11.46
N TYR A 50 7.22 21.87 -10.94
CA TYR A 50 6.06 22.58 -10.39
C TYR A 50 6.36 23.25 -9.05
N LEU A 51 7.20 22.65 -8.22
CA LEU A 51 7.61 23.23 -6.94
C LEU A 51 8.40 24.52 -7.16
N TYR A 52 9.32 24.56 -8.14
CA TYR A 52 10.05 25.78 -8.51
C TYR A 52 9.13 26.88 -9.05
N GLN A 53 7.98 26.54 -9.61
CA GLN A 53 6.94 27.50 -9.99
C GLN A 53 6.08 27.98 -8.81
N GLY A 54 6.42 27.59 -7.57
CA GLY A 54 5.66 27.94 -6.37
C GLY A 54 4.31 27.20 -6.24
N LYS A 55 4.11 26.10 -6.97
CA LYS A 55 2.87 25.32 -6.90
C LYS A 55 2.88 24.43 -5.66
N LYS A 56 1.69 24.22 -5.10
CA LYS A 56 1.45 23.20 -4.08
C LYS A 56 1.03 21.91 -4.77
N ILE A 57 1.66 20.78 -4.40
CA ILE A 57 1.41 19.48 -5.01
C ILE A 57 0.82 18.54 -3.97
N GLY A 58 -0.31 17.93 -4.29
CA GLY A 58 -0.88 16.82 -3.55
C GLY A 58 -0.62 15.51 -4.31
N MET A 59 0.12 14.58 -3.70
CA MET A 59 0.26 13.23 -4.23
C MET A 59 -0.72 12.29 -3.53
N ILE A 60 -1.59 11.65 -4.30
CA ILE A 60 -2.60 10.73 -3.78
C ILE A 60 -2.14 9.28 -3.92
N THR A 61 -2.45 8.46 -2.93
CA THR A 61 -2.17 7.03 -2.91
C THR A 61 -3.31 6.28 -2.23
N ILE A 62 -3.41 4.97 -2.44
CA ILE A 62 -4.39 4.12 -1.77
C ILE A 62 -3.83 3.68 -0.43
N GLY A 63 -4.66 3.68 0.61
CA GLY A 63 -4.27 3.29 1.96
C GLY A 63 -3.52 4.38 2.71
N ASP A 64 -2.59 4.02 3.57
CA ASP A 64 -1.77 4.97 4.31
C ASP A 64 -0.43 5.20 3.59
N PRO A 65 -0.03 6.47 3.38
CA PRO A 65 1.22 6.79 2.68
C PRO A 65 2.49 6.30 3.38
N SER A 66 2.44 6.03 4.68
CA SER A 66 3.60 5.57 5.46
C SER A 66 3.83 4.05 5.39
N ILE A 67 2.84 3.28 4.88
CA ILE A 67 2.89 1.82 4.88
C ILE A 67 3.09 1.28 3.46
N TYR A 68 4.32 0.88 3.12
CA TYR A 68 4.69 0.29 1.81
C TYR A 68 4.23 1.09 0.60
N SER A 69 4.17 2.42 0.72
CA SER A 69 3.72 3.30 -0.35
C SER A 69 4.88 3.83 -1.19
N THR A 70 4.67 3.92 -2.50
CA THR A 70 5.61 4.57 -3.43
C THR A 70 5.75 6.07 -3.19
N TYR A 71 4.77 6.71 -2.53
CA TYR A 71 4.86 8.10 -2.12
C TYR A 71 6.13 8.40 -1.31
N MET A 72 6.57 7.48 -0.45
CA MET A 72 7.73 7.69 0.42
C MET A 72 9.03 7.93 -0.35
N TYR A 73 9.14 7.40 -1.57
CA TYR A 73 10.30 7.71 -2.42
C TYR A 73 10.34 9.18 -2.83
N MET A 74 9.18 9.77 -3.14
CA MET A 74 9.06 11.18 -3.51
C MET A 74 9.18 12.07 -2.27
N HIS A 75 8.57 11.68 -1.15
CA HIS A 75 8.68 12.38 0.12
C HIS A 75 10.13 12.56 0.57
N LYS A 76 10.91 11.46 0.56
CA LYS A 76 12.32 11.50 0.96
C LYS A 76 13.14 12.41 0.05
N ARG A 77 12.93 12.39 -1.26
CA ARG A 77 13.61 13.26 -2.22
C ARG A 77 13.26 14.72 -2.00
N ALA A 78 11.98 15.04 -1.85
CA ALA A 78 11.53 16.40 -1.56
C ALA A 78 12.18 16.96 -0.29
N ARG A 79 12.20 16.18 0.78
CA ARG A 79 12.83 16.57 2.05
C ARG A 79 14.35 16.76 1.90
N ALA A 80 15.02 15.89 1.17
CA ALA A 80 16.47 15.97 0.92
C ALA A 80 16.85 17.22 0.12
N ASN A 81 15.95 17.69 -0.77
CA ASN A 81 16.13 18.92 -1.55
C ASN A 81 15.58 20.17 -0.85
N GLY A 82 15.27 20.10 0.45
CA GLY A 82 14.87 21.26 1.26
C GLY A 82 13.39 21.66 1.12
N TRP A 83 12.58 20.89 0.38
CA TRP A 83 11.15 21.18 0.26
C TRP A 83 10.40 20.77 1.54
N ARG A 84 9.41 21.57 1.91
CA ARG A 84 8.45 21.17 2.95
C ARG A 84 7.52 20.10 2.38
N ALA A 85 7.54 18.91 2.97
CA ALA A 85 6.66 17.81 2.60
C ALA A 85 6.01 17.24 3.85
N GLU A 86 4.69 17.03 3.77
CA GLU A 86 3.86 16.54 4.86
C GLU A 86 3.17 15.24 4.43
N ILE A 87 2.89 14.38 5.40
CA ILE A 87 2.13 13.14 5.22
C ILE A 87 0.78 13.32 5.89
N VAL A 88 -0.28 13.12 5.12
CA VAL A 88 -1.62 12.99 5.66
C VAL A 88 -1.91 11.50 5.80
N SER A 89 -2.16 11.04 7.02
CA SER A 89 -2.45 9.63 7.30
C SER A 89 -3.74 9.20 6.63
N GLY A 90 -3.76 7.97 6.16
CA GLY A 90 -4.92 7.31 5.57
C GLY A 90 -5.33 6.08 6.36
N VAL A 91 -6.23 5.28 5.80
CA VAL A 91 -6.64 4.00 6.39
C VAL A 91 -5.88 2.88 5.69
N PRO A 92 -4.98 2.15 6.39
CA PRO A 92 -4.30 0.99 5.82
C PRO A 92 -5.30 -0.08 5.38
N SER A 93 -4.99 -0.80 4.30
CA SER A 93 -5.89 -1.81 3.75
C SER A 93 -6.30 -2.88 4.75
N PHE A 94 -5.41 -3.31 5.63
CA PHE A 94 -5.72 -4.30 6.66
C PHE A 94 -6.70 -3.79 7.71
N CYS A 95 -6.66 -2.50 8.06
CA CYS A 95 -7.66 -1.88 8.93
C CYS A 95 -9.02 -1.81 8.24
N ALA A 96 -9.06 -1.47 6.95
CA ALA A 96 -10.29 -1.46 6.18
C ALA A 96 -10.90 -2.88 6.07
N VAL A 97 -10.06 -3.89 5.85
CA VAL A 97 -10.48 -5.30 5.82
C VAL A 97 -11.04 -5.75 7.17
N ALA A 98 -10.34 -5.46 8.28
CA ALA A 98 -10.82 -5.81 9.62
C ALA A 98 -12.18 -5.17 9.93
N ALA A 99 -12.33 -3.89 9.61
CA ALA A 99 -13.61 -3.19 9.76
C ALA A 99 -14.71 -3.80 8.89
N ARG A 100 -14.39 -4.21 7.65
CA ARG A 100 -15.32 -4.86 6.73
C ARG A 100 -15.81 -6.21 7.24
N LEU A 101 -14.91 -6.97 7.86
CA LEU A 101 -15.20 -8.29 8.45
C LEU A 101 -15.80 -8.20 9.86
N GLY A 102 -15.75 -7.03 10.51
CA GLY A 102 -16.21 -6.85 11.88
C GLY A 102 -15.32 -7.57 12.91
N ILE A 103 -14.02 -7.69 12.64
CA ILE A 103 -13.06 -8.38 13.50
C ILE A 103 -12.03 -7.41 14.11
N SER A 104 -11.51 -7.76 15.27
CA SER A 104 -10.32 -7.12 15.84
C SER A 104 -9.05 -7.71 15.20
N LEU A 105 -8.04 -6.88 14.95
CA LEU A 105 -6.72 -7.37 14.54
C LEU A 105 -5.85 -7.76 15.74
N GLY A 106 -6.19 -7.33 16.93
CA GLY A 106 -5.48 -7.69 18.15
C GLY A 106 -6.20 -7.17 19.37
N GLU A 107 -6.18 -7.95 20.44
CA GLU A 107 -6.73 -7.61 21.74
C GLU A 107 -5.63 -7.67 22.79
N LYS A 108 -5.81 -7.02 23.92
CA LYS A 108 -5.01 -7.07 25.17
C LYS A 108 -3.63 -7.75 25.09
N GLY A 109 -2.66 -7.09 24.45
CA GLY A 109 -1.28 -7.58 24.44
C GLY A 109 -0.97 -8.59 23.32
N GLU A 110 -1.90 -8.85 22.43
CA GLU A 110 -1.62 -9.61 21.21
C GLU A 110 -0.72 -8.82 20.26
N GLU A 111 0.24 -9.51 19.69
CA GLU A 111 1.14 -8.93 18.70
C GLU A 111 0.47 -8.90 17.32
N ILE A 112 0.77 -7.86 16.55
CA ILE A 112 0.32 -7.72 15.15
C ILE A 112 1.55 -7.59 14.28
N HIS A 113 1.74 -8.54 13.38
CA HIS A 113 2.86 -8.59 12.45
C HIS A 113 2.41 -8.23 11.04
N ILE A 114 2.94 -7.12 10.50
CA ILE A 114 2.67 -6.68 9.13
C ILE A 114 3.79 -7.18 8.23
N ILE A 115 3.47 -8.13 7.36
CA ILE A 115 4.44 -8.91 6.58
C ILE A 115 4.25 -8.61 5.09
N PRO A 116 5.27 -8.09 4.39
CA PRO A 116 5.24 -8.04 2.94
C PRO A 116 5.39 -9.47 2.38
N SER A 117 4.42 -9.93 1.60
CA SER A 117 4.36 -11.31 1.08
C SER A 117 5.39 -11.60 -0.02
N SER A 118 6.59 -11.06 0.07
CA SER A 118 7.57 -11.20 -0.99
C SER A 118 8.52 -12.37 -0.83
N ASP A 119 8.90 -12.73 0.42
CA ASP A 119 9.93 -13.74 0.63
C ASP A 119 9.76 -14.44 2.01
N ASN A 120 10.00 -15.73 2.02
CA ASN A 120 10.16 -16.58 3.21
C ASN A 120 8.98 -16.63 4.19
N ILE A 121 7.78 -16.90 3.66
CA ILE A 121 6.52 -17.01 4.41
C ILE A 121 6.63 -18.04 5.55
N GLU A 122 7.37 -19.13 5.35
CA GLU A 122 7.50 -20.24 6.32
C GLU A 122 8.02 -19.77 7.70
N ASN A 123 8.97 -18.85 7.73
CA ASN A 123 9.55 -18.37 9.00
C ASN A 123 8.56 -17.51 9.79
N THR A 124 7.55 -16.95 9.14
CA THR A 124 6.59 -16.05 9.80
C THR A 124 5.57 -16.80 10.62
N PHE A 125 5.37 -18.08 10.38
CA PHE A 125 4.43 -18.89 11.14
C PHE A 125 4.88 -19.18 12.58
N SER A 126 6.13 -18.90 12.92
CA SER A 126 6.62 -18.97 14.30
C SER A 126 6.24 -17.75 15.13
N TYR A 127 5.70 -16.69 14.53
CA TYR A 127 5.28 -15.50 15.26
C TYR A 127 3.94 -15.73 15.95
N ASN A 128 3.82 -15.23 17.16
CA ASN A 128 2.57 -15.27 17.90
C ASN A 128 1.68 -14.09 17.50
N GLY A 129 0.36 -14.26 17.59
CA GLY A 129 -0.61 -13.22 17.33
C GLY A 129 -1.08 -13.16 15.87
N THR A 130 -1.48 -11.99 15.42
CA THR A 130 -2.08 -11.79 14.11
C THR A 130 -1.03 -11.53 13.04
N LEU A 131 -1.07 -12.33 11.97
CA LEU A 131 -0.20 -12.18 10.81
C LEU A 131 -0.93 -11.53 9.64
N ILE A 132 -0.50 -10.35 9.25
CA ILE A 132 -1.09 -9.57 8.16
C ILE A 132 -0.17 -9.64 6.94
N TYR A 133 -0.56 -10.43 5.95
CA TYR A 133 0.19 -10.57 4.70
C TYR A 133 -0.26 -9.52 3.68
N MET A 134 0.56 -8.49 3.48
CA MET A 134 0.31 -7.44 2.51
C MET A 134 0.96 -7.71 1.16
N LYS A 135 0.36 -7.19 0.08
CA LYS A 135 0.87 -7.34 -1.31
C LYS A 135 1.02 -8.81 -1.74
N SER A 136 0.16 -9.67 -1.23
CA SER A 136 0.23 -11.12 -1.40
C SER A 136 -0.08 -11.63 -2.82
N GLY A 137 -0.49 -10.80 -3.76
CA GLY A 137 -0.94 -11.22 -5.08
C GLY A 137 -0.03 -12.24 -5.79
N ARG A 138 1.28 -12.03 -5.81
CA ARG A 138 2.24 -12.97 -6.39
C ARG A 138 2.53 -14.17 -5.48
N GLY A 139 2.52 -13.98 -4.18
CA GLY A 139 2.81 -15.00 -3.16
C GLY A 139 1.57 -15.74 -2.65
N LEU A 140 0.36 -15.33 -3.03
CA LEU A 140 -0.89 -15.87 -2.47
C LEU A 140 -1.02 -17.39 -2.62
N LYS A 141 -0.66 -17.94 -3.78
CA LYS A 141 -0.72 -19.38 -4.00
C LYS A 141 0.22 -20.15 -3.07
N GLN A 142 1.42 -19.62 -2.83
CA GLN A 142 2.40 -20.22 -1.93
C GLN A 142 1.93 -20.10 -0.48
N LEU A 143 1.40 -18.95 -0.07
CA LEU A 143 0.83 -18.75 1.26
C LEU A 143 -0.32 -19.71 1.53
N VAL A 144 -1.28 -19.83 0.61
CA VAL A 144 -2.42 -20.77 0.75
C VAL A 144 -1.94 -22.21 0.85
N LYS A 145 -0.92 -22.60 0.04
CA LYS A 145 -0.35 -23.96 0.12
C LYS A 145 0.29 -24.21 1.48
N ALA A 146 1.07 -23.27 2.00
CA ALA A 146 1.71 -23.39 3.31
C ALA A 146 0.69 -23.48 4.45
N LEU A 147 -0.35 -22.64 4.43
CA LEU A 147 -1.43 -22.67 5.42
C LEU A 147 -2.20 -23.99 5.43
N ARG A 148 -2.53 -24.53 4.24
CA ARG A 148 -3.20 -25.83 4.12
C ARG A 148 -2.36 -26.97 4.70
N ALA A 149 -1.06 -27.02 4.39
CA ALA A 149 -0.17 -28.04 4.91
C ALA A 149 -0.11 -28.01 6.46
N ARG A 150 -0.14 -26.82 7.06
CA ARG A 150 -0.17 -26.67 8.51
C ARG A 150 -1.50 -27.06 9.13
N GLN A 151 -2.61 -26.74 8.49
CA GLN A 151 -3.93 -27.20 8.93
C GLN A 151 -4.04 -28.73 8.88
N GLU A 152 -3.49 -29.37 7.83
CA GLU A 152 -3.40 -30.82 7.72
C GLU A 152 -2.50 -31.43 8.82
N ALA A 153 -1.50 -30.70 9.30
CA ALA A 153 -0.66 -31.07 10.43
C ALA A 153 -1.32 -30.81 11.80
N GLY A 154 -2.57 -30.31 11.82
CA GLY A 154 -3.33 -30.08 13.05
C GLY A 154 -3.21 -28.69 13.66
N GLU A 155 -2.52 -27.76 12.99
CA GLU A 155 -2.49 -26.35 13.43
C GLU A 155 -3.81 -25.66 13.08
N MET A 156 -4.32 -24.84 14.00
CA MET A 156 -5.58 -24.11 13.80
C MET A 156 -5.30 -22.64 13.52
N TYR A 157 -5.87 -22.15 12.42
CA TYR A 157 -5.83 -20.73 12.04
C TYR A 157 -7.21 -20.24 11.67
N GLU A 158 -7.55 -19.05 12.14
CA GLU A 158 -8.63 -18.28 11.53
C GLU A 158 -8.02 -17.46 10.39
N ILE A 159 -8.52 -17.68 9.16
CA ILE A 159 -7.94 -17.08 7.97
C ILE A 159 -9.01 -16.24 7.28
N ASN A 160 -8.73 -14.98 7.14
CA ASN A 160 -9.58 -14.03 6.46
C ASN A 160 -8.84 -13.39 5.28
N ALA A 161 -9.51 -13.18 4.15
CA ALA A 161 -8.96 -12.51 2.99
C ALA A 161 -10.03 -11.66 2.32
N VAL A 162 -9.66 -10.45 1.94
CA VAL A 162 -10.52 -9.58 1.15
C VAL A 162 -9.70 -9.00 0.01
N SER A 163 -10.21 -9.08 -1.20
CA SER A 163 -9.64 -8.39 -2.35
C SER A 163 -10.51 -7.21 -2.75
N ASN A 164 -9.89 -6.13 -3.21
CA ASN A 164 -10.57 -4.90 -3.63
C ASN A 164 -11.55 -4.33 -2.57
N CYS A 165 -11.13 -4.37 -1.29
CA CYS A 165 -11.95 -3.92 -0.16
C CYS A 165 -12.50 -2.51 -0.40
N GLY A 166 -13.82 -2.36 -0.28
CA GLY A 166 -14.55 -1.10 -0.50
C GLY A 166 -14.81 -0.73 -1.96
N MET A 167 -14.47 -1.61 -2.92
CA MET A 167 -14.75 -1.40 -4.34
C MET A 167 -15.91 -2.29 -4.82
N ASP A 168 -16.54 -1.95 -5.95
CA ASP A 168 -17.63 -2.75 -6.54
C ASP A 168 -17.21 -4.20 -6.85
N SER A 169 -15.91 -4.43 -7.02
CA SER A 169 -15.32 -5.74 -7.28
C SER A 169 -14.78 -6.44 -6.03
N GLU A 170 -15.21 -6.01 -4.84
CA GLU A 170 -14.85 -6.65 -3.56
C GLU A 170 -15.22 -8.14 -3.55
N LYS A 171 -14.31 -8.97 -3.06
CA LYS A 171 -14.49 -10.41 -2.88
C LYS A 171 -13.90 -10.84 -1.56
#